data_3738904cd6000086d13bbcba28947d40
#
_entry.id   3738904cd6000086d13bbcba28947d40
#
_cell.length_a   1.000
_cell.length_b   1.000
_cell.length_c   1.000
_cell.angle_alpha   90.00
_cell.angle_beta   90.00
_cell.angle_gamma   90.00
#
_symmetry.space_group_name_H-M   'P 1'
#
loop_
_entity.id
_entity.type
_entity.pdbx_description
1 polymer ?
#
loop_
_entity_poly.entity_id
_entity_poly.type
_entity_poly.pdbx_seq_one_letter_code
_entity_poly.pdbx_strand_id
1 'polypeptide(L)'
;MAGSGALALKGIRVLDFTWIHAGPSATRILSDQGAQVIKVESNQALAVVGGPASNTARGLGQRHNWNAGKSSISLNMKTEAGKELARRLVSVSDVVAENFSGRVMSSWGLNYESIRRIRPDIIMLSMSGFGRTGPWKDRVSYGQTLQAWSGFTNLTGFPDTRPSGPASAYSDAVGGMAGAQAVLLALIQRAHTGRGQWIDVSQMESMSTLLGPLALELSVNKNDVQRTGNRQPHGGGAPHGAYRCQGDDRWLAITVFNSEDWDAFVLALGSPSWALEPRFATTESRLEHADELDKLVEGWTLEQNAEEAMHLLQAAGVAAGVVQTGKDMAENDPHLRERGIFQQVPDAAGVLQTIERAPYKLSRTSGEVTNGAPEFGADQDLVLREILGVDDEELAEMAIAGTFD
;
A
#
# COMPACT_ATOMS: atom_id res chain seq x y z
N MET A 1 -13.24 25.26 4.35
CA MET A 1 -12.25 26.33 4.15
C MET A 1 -10.89 25.65 4.11
N ALA A 2 -10.31 25.45 2.93
CA ALA A 2 -8.96 24.97 2.76
C ALA A 2 -8.01 26.08 3.21
N GLY A 3 -7.30 25.85 4.30
CA GLY A 3 -6.26 26.74 4.75
C GLY A 3 -5.09 26.73 3.78
N SER A 4 -4.67 27.88 3.27
CA SER A 4 -3.46 28.10 2.45
C SER A 4 -2.17 27.88 3.24
N GLY A 5 -2.10 26.85 4.09
CA GLY A 5 -0.90 26.45 4.81
C GLY A 5 0.05 25.70 3.89
N ALA A 6 1.36 25.96 4.00
CA ALA A 6 2.36 25.15 3.29
C ALA A 6 2.21 23.68 3.68
N LEU A 7 2.32 22.76 2.70
CA LEU A 7 2.27 21.33 2.94
C LEU A 7 3.40 20.90 3.90
N ALA A 8 3.18 19.82 4.65
CA ALA A 8 4.04 19.43 5.77
C ALA A 8 5.50 19.15 5.37
N LEU A 9 5.73 18.68 4.15
CA LEU A 9 7.06 18.38 3.62
C LEU A 9 7.53 19.39 2.54
N LYS A 10 6.90 20.56 2.47
CA LYS A 10 7.35 21.61 1.54
C LYS A 10 8.82 21.97 1.83
N GLY A 11 9.64 21.95 0.79
CA GLY A 11 11.08 22.21 0.87
C GLY A 11 11.93 20.95 1.08
N ILE A 12 11.33 19.79 1.29
CA ILE A 12 12.02 18.48 1.30
C ILE A 12 12.10 17.95 -0.12
N ARG A 13 13.30 17.56 -0.54
CA ARG A 13 13.55 16.93 -1.84
C ARG A 13 13.95 15.47 -1.69
N VAL A 14 13.28 14.60 -2.45
CA VAL A 14 13.51 13.14 -2.47
C VAL A 14 14.03 12.75 -3.84
N LEU A 15 15.22 12.15 -3.90
CA LEU A 15 15.76 11.49 -5.09
C LEU A 15 15.31 10.03 -5.08
N ASP A 16 14.42 9.68 -5.99
CA ASP A 16 13.65 8.43 -5.98
C ASP A 16 14.17 7.47 -7.07
N PHE A 17 14.99 6.50 -6.70
CA PHE A 17 15.41 5.38 -7.57
C PHE A 17 14.47 4.17 -7.48
N THR A 18 13.38 4.28 -6.75
CA THR A 18 12.49 3.13 -6.51
C THR A 18 11.72 2.72 -7.78
N TRP A 19 11.31 1.47 -7.82
CA TRP A 19 10.56 0.90 -8.94
C TRP A 19 9.49 -0.09 -8.49
N ILE A 20 8.62 -0.50 -9.39
CA ILE A 20 7.48 -1.43 -9.19
C ILE A 20 6.43 -0.82 -8.26
N HIS A 21 6.34 -1.21 -6.98
CA HIS A 21 5.25 -0.83 -6.09
C HIS A 21 5.71 -0.29 -4.74
N ALA A 22 6.39 -1.07 -3.91
CA ALA A 22 6.67 -0.74 -2.51
C ALA A 22 7.39 0.61 -2.32
N GLY A 23 8.50 0.80 -3.03
CA GLY A 23 9.26 2.04 -2.99
C GLY A 23 8.49 3.23 -3.56
N PRO A 24 7.92 3.12 -4.78
CA PRO A 24 7.08 4.19 -5.33
C PRO A 24 5.92 4.59 -4.44
N SER A 25 5.29 3.64 -3.72
CA SER A 25 4.23 3.96 -2.75
C SER A 25 4.75 4.76 -1.56
N ALA A 26 5.94 4.43 -1.04
CA ALA A 26 6.56 5.20 0.04
C ALA A 26 6.85 6.65 -0.38
N THR A 27 7.47 6.83 -1.54
CA THR A 27 7.83 8.17 -2.04
C THR A 27 6.60 8.96 -2.51
N ARG A 28 5.52 8.27 -2.95
CA ARG A 28 4.23 8.88 -3.24
C ARG A 28 3.61 9.50 -1.98
N ILE A 29 3.61 8.81 -0.85
CA ILE A 29 3.11 9.36 0.42
C ILE A 29 3.85 10.65 0.79
N LEU A 30 5.16 10.73 0.54
CA LEU A 30 5.95 11.94 0.78
C LEU A 30 5.57 13.06 -0.21
N SER A 31 5.35 12.73 -1.49
CA SER A 31 4.89 13.66 -2.51
C SER A 31 3.54 14.27 -2.17
N ASP A 32 2.57 13.46 -1.73
CA ASP A 32 1.24 13.92 -1.33
C ASP A 32 1.29 14.93 -0.17
N GLN A 33 2.34 14.92 0.62
CA GLN A 33 2.58 15.87 1.71
C GLN A 33 3.47 17.05 1.32
N GLY A 34 3.80 17.21 0.03
CA GLY A 34 4.50 18.36 -0.51
C GLY A 34 6.00 18.20 -0.68
N ALA A 35 6.56 17.01 -0.50
CA ALA A 35 7.95 16.77 -0.88
C ALA A 35 8.11 16.83 -2.40
N GLN A 36 9.17 17.48 -2.87
CA GLN A 36 9.56 17.42 -4.27
C GLN A 36 10.25 16.07 -4.54
N VAL A 37 9.53 15.14 -5.17
CA VAL A 37 10.05 13.80 -5.49
C VAL A 37 10.55 13.79 -6.93
N ILE A 38 11.85 13.60 -7.12
CA ILE A 38 12.51 13.44 -8.42
C ILE A 38 12.73 11.95 -8.65
N LYS A 39 11.91 11.38 -9.51
CA LYS A 39 12.01 9.97 -9.89
C LYS A 39 13.06 9.78 -10.98
N VAL A 40 14.06 8.96 -10.69
CA VAL A 40 15.06 8.54 -11.66
C VAL A 40 14.55 7.30 -12.38
N GLU A 41 14.37 7.41 -13.67
CA GLU A 41 13.89 6.33 -14.54
C GLU A 41 14.98 5.93 -15.56
N SER A 42 14.89 4.69 -16.05
CA SER A 42 15.74 4.17 -17.12
C SER A 42 14.95 3.27 -18.05
N ASN A 43 15.37 3.18 -19.31
CA ASN A 43 14.76 2.28 -20.29
C ASN A 43 14.78 0.81 -19.82
N GLN A 44 15.80 0.42 -19.07
CA GLN A 44 15.87 -0.94 -18.50
C GLN A 44 14.79 -1.16 -17.43
N ALA A 45 14.57 -0.18 -16.55
CA ALA A 45 13.51 -0.25 -15.55
C ALA A 45 12.13 -0.29 -16.22
N LEU A 46 11.93 0.52 -17.25
CA LEU A 46 10.70 0.49 -18.05
C LEU A 46 10.48 -0.87 -18.73
N ALA A 47 11.52 -1.50 -19.27
CA ALA A 47 11.40 -2.81 -19.90
C ALA A 47 10.96 -3.91 -18.90
N VAL A 48 11.36 -3.83 -17.65
CA VAL A 48 10.97 -4.78 -16.59
C VAL A 48 9.55 -4.49 -16.07
N VAL A 49 9.25 -3.22 -15.82
CA VAL A 49 7.92 -2.77 -15.36
C VAL A 49 6.96 -2.66 -16.53
N GLY A 50 7.49 -2.39 -17.72
CA GLY A 50 6.82 -2.09 -18.99
C GLY A 50 6.62 -3.28 -19.93
N GLY A 51 6.72 -4.52 -19.46
CA GLY A 51 6.37 -5.70 -20.27
C GLY A 51 4.90 -5.65 -20.75
N PRO A 52 4.42 -6.61 -21.57
CA PRO A 52 3.07 -6.58 -22.14
C PRO A 52 1.95 -6.33 -21.12
N ALA A 53 2.20 -6.64 -19.84
CA ALA A 53 1.26 -6.37 -18.73
C ALA A 53 1.16 -4.90 -18.34
N SER A 54 2.15 -4.06 -18.63
CA SER A 54 2.15 -2.63 -18.23
C SER A 54 1.39 -1.74 -19.20
N ASN A 55 1.22 -2.17 -20.46
CA ASN A 55 0.39 -1.49 -21.44
C ASN A 55 -1.10 -1.86 -21.31
N THR A 56 -1.45 -2.66 -20.30
CA THR A 56 -2.85 -2.89 -19.93
C THR A 56 -3.38 -1.71 -19.12
N ALA A 57 -4.70 -1.49 -19.17
CA ALA A 57 -5.36 -0.46 -18.36
C ALA A 57 -4.99 -0.58 -16.87
N ARG A 58 -4.82 -1.81 -16.35
CA ARG A 58 -4.38 -2.07 -14.98
C ARG A 58 -2.95 -1.57 -14.71
N GLY A 59 -2.01 -1.87 -15.60
CA GLY A 59 -0.61 -1.45 -15.46
C GLY A 59 -0.44 0.06 -15.52
N LEU A 60 -1.15 0.71 -16.43
CA LEU A 60 -1.18 2.18 -16.54
C LEU A 60 -1.79 2.82 -15.29
N GLY A 61 -2.93 2.33 -14.81
CA GLY A 61 -3.58 2.83 -13.59
C GLY A 61 -2.69 2.68 -12.36
N GLN A 62 -2.00 1.54 -12.20
CA GLN A 62 -1.05 1.33 -11.10
C GLN A 62 0.12 2.31 -11.18
N ARG A 63 0.72 2.53 -12.38
CA ARG A 63 1.80 3.49 -12.56
C ARG A 63 1.35 4.90 -12.19
N HIS A 64 0.18 5.32 -12.65
CA HIS A 64 -0.39 6.62 -12.31
C HIS A 64 -0.60 6.76 -10.81
N ASN A 65 -1.19 5.77 -10.17
CA ASN A 65 -1.46 5.82 -8.74
C ASN A 65 -0.19 5.91 -7.88
N TRP A 66 0.86 5.12 -8.19
CA TRP A 66 2.08 5.10 -7.38
C TRP A 66 3.07 6.23 -7.66
N ASN A 67 2.92 6.94 -8.78
CA ASN A 67 3.86 7.98 -9.18
C ASN A 67 3.22 9.36 -9.40
N ALA A 68 1.93 9.52 -9.07
CA ALA A 68 1.27 10.82 -9.16
C ALA A 68 1.99 11.88 -8.32
N GLY A 69 2.06 13.10 -8.83
CA GLY A 69 2.68 14.25 -8.16
C GLY A 69 4.20 14.24 -8.12
N LYS A 70 4.87 13.25 -8.75
CA LYS A 70 6.33 13.23 -8.87
C LYS A 70 6.79 13.92 -10.15
N SER A 71 8.09 14.29 -10.19
CA SER A 71 8.80 14.67 -11.41
C SER A 71 9.64 13.51 -11.92
N SER A 72 9.85 13.38 -13.23
CA SER A 72 10.63 12.30 -13.86
C SER A 72 11.86 12.83 -14.58
N ILE A 73 13.00 12.17 -14.32
CA ILE A 73 14.24 12.35 -15.07
C ILE A 73 14.76 10.99 -15.57
N SER A 74 15.22 10.96 -16.81
CA SER A 74 15.88 9.77 -17.39
C SER A 74 17.39 9.82 -17.10
N LEU A 75 17.93 8.73 -16.53
CA LEU A 75 19.38 8.57 -16.30
C LEU A 75 19.88 7.20 -16.75
N ASN A 76 20.99 7.22 -17.49
CA ASN A 76 21.71 6.02 -17.85
C ASN A 76 22.76 5.67 -16.79
N MET A 77 22.38 4.89 -15.79
CA MET A 77 23.25 4.50 -14.68
C MET A 77 24.37 3.51 -15.07
N LYS A 78 24.49 3.15 -16.35
CA LYS A 78 25.61 2.34 -16.87
C LYS A 78 26.81 3.21 -17.22
N THR A 79 26.61 4.50 -17.49
CA THR A 79 27.66 5.45 -17.85
C THR A 79 28.20 6.18 -16.61
N GLU A 80 29.44 6.62 -16.64
CA GLU A 80 30.00 7.45 -15.55
C GLU A 80 29.33 8.83 -15.52
N ALA A 81 28.96 9.39 -16.67
CA ALA A 81 28.24 10.65 -16.76
C ALA A 81 26.85 10.57 -16.06
N GLY A 82 26.10 9.49 -16.26
CA GLY A 82 24.83 9.28 -15.54
C GLY A 82 25.01 9.13 -14.03
N LYS A 83 26.04 8.39 -13.59
CA LYS A 83 26.37 8.27 -12.17
C LYS A 83 26.83 9.60 -11.55
N GLU A 84 27.57 10.43 -12.30
CA GLU A 84 28.00 11.74 -11.84
C GLU A 84 26.81 12.68 -11.68
N LEU A 85 25.89 12.69 -12.64
CA LEU A 85 24.67 13.47 -12.52
C LEU A 85 23.82 13.00 -11.32
N ALA A 86 23.75 11.69 -11.07
CA ALA A 86 23.10 11.16 -9.88
C ALA A 86 23.76 11.67 -8.57
N ARG A 87 25.09 11.77 -8.51
CA ARG A 87 25.82 12.36 -7.35
C ARG A 87 25.48 13.85 -7.18
N ARG A 88 25.39 14.59 -8.26
CA ARG A 88 24.95 16.01 -8.22
C ARG A 88 23.53 16.13 -7.67
N LEU A 89 22.61 15.26 -8.10
CA LEU A 89 21.25 15.22 -7.55
C LEU A 89 21.23 14.86 -6.06
N VAL A 90 22.09 13.95 -5.61
CA VAL A 90 22.26 13.65 -4.17
C VAL A 90 22.64 14.91 -3.39
N SER A 91 23.55 15.77 -3.91
CA SER A 91 24.00 16.95 -3.19
C SER A 91 22.90 17.97 -2.89
N VAL A 92 21.84 17.98 -3.69
CA VAL A 92 20.69 18.89 -3.55
C VAL A 92 19.45 18.20 -2.96
N SER A 93 19.54 16.91 -2.58
CA SER A 93 18.41 16.11 -2.07
C SER A 93 18.50 15.88 -0.57
N ASP A 94 17.37 15.81 0.10
CA ASP A 94 17.26 15.54 1.54
C ASP A 94 17.17 14.05 1.84
N VAL A 95 16.55 13.32 0.92
CA VAL A 95 16.32 11.88 1.02
C VAL A 95 16.70 11.22 -0.30
N VAL A 96 17.38 10.07 -0.22
CA VAL A 96 17.57 9.14 -1.34
C VAL A 96 16.78 7.88 -1.03
N ALA A 97 15.90 7.47 -1.93
CA ALA A 97 15.08 6.27 -1.77
C ALA A 97 15.38 5.24 -2.86
N GLU A 98 15.54 3.97 -2.47
CA GLU A 98 15.77 2.86 -3.38
C GLU A 98 15.15 1.56 -2.86
N ASN A 99 14.81 0.63 -3.76
CA ASN A 99 14.27 -0.68 -3.38
C ASN A 99 14.84 -1.82 -4.24
N PHE A 100 16.10 -1.69 -4.65
CA PHE A 100 16.82 -2.69 -5.43
C PHE A 100 17.26 -3.87 -4.55
N SER A 101 17.84 -4.90 -5.17
CA SER A 101 18.61 -5.93 -4.47
C SER A 101 19.97 -5.38 -3.98
N GLY A 102 20.56 -6.00 -2.96
CA GLY A 102 21.62 -5.45 -2.10
C GLY A 102 22.84 -4.80 -2.72
N ARG A 103 23.15 -5.04 -4.00
CA ARG A 103 24.41 -4.59 -4.61
C ARG A 103 24.28 -3.42 -5.59
N VAL A 104 23.07 -3.08 -6.01
CA VAL A 104 22.86 -2.12 -7.09
C VAL A 104 23.41 -0.73 -6.75
N MET A 105 22.97 -0.14 -5.65
CA MET A 105 23.43 1.19 -5.23
C MET A 105 24.96 1.24 -5.01
N SER A 106 25.52 0.17 -4.46
CA SER A 106 26.96 0.06 -4.28
C SER A 106 27.72 0.01 -5.61
N SER A 107 27.18 -0.67 -6.63
CA SER A 107 27.79 -0.73 -7.97
C SER A 107 27.80 0.61 -8.69
N TRP A 108 26.90 1.52 -8.31
CA TRP A 108 26.83 2.89 -8.83
C TRP A 108 27.64 3.88 -7.99
N GLY A 109 28.23 3.43 -6.86
CA GLY A 109 28.92 4.32 -5.92
C GLY A 109 27.94 5.21 -5.11
N LEU A 110 26.70 4.79 -4.98
CA LEU A 110 25.62 5.52 -4.30
C LEU A 110 25.13 4.82 -3.01
N ASN A 111 25.97 3.94 -2.40
CA ASN A 111 25.66 3.42 -1.08
C ASN A 111 25.69 4.54 -0.01
N TYR A 112 25.12 4.29 1.15
CA TYR A 112 25.00 5.30 2.20
C TYR A 112 26.34 5.97 2.56
N GLU A 113 27.41 5.19 2.73
CA GLU A 113 28.72 5.72 3.09
C GLU A 113 29.30 6.65 2.01
N SER A 114 28.96 6.44 0.75
CA SER A 114 29.37 7.30 -0.36
C SER A 114 28.54 8.58 -0.42
N ILE A 115 27.22 8.47 -0.33
CA ILE A 115 26.34 9.65 -0.46
C ILE A 115 26.41 10.58 0.75
N ARG A 116 26.67 10.06 1.96
CA ARG A 116 26.89 10.91 3.15
C ARG A 116 28.17 11.74 3.09
N ARG A 117 29.15 11.38 2.24
CA ARG A 117 30.32 12.22 1.99
C ARG A 117 29.98 13.40 1.09
N ILE A 118 28.99 13.25 0.23
CA ILE A 118 28.48 14.32 -0.62
C ILE A 118 27.58 15.25 0.20
N ARG A 119 26.65 14.67 0.96
CA ARG A 119 25.73 15.40 1.85
C ARG A 119 25.67 14.74 3.24
N PRO A 120 26.36 15.31 4.24
CA PRO A 120 26.51 14.69 5.56
C PRO A 120 25.22 14.45 6.34
N ASP A 121 24.17 15.23 6.07
CA ASP A 121 22.85 15.14 6.69
C ASP A 121 21.82 14.36 5.86
N ILE A 122 22.28 13.66 4.81
CA ILE A 122 21.40 12.88 3.91
C ILE A 122 20.72 11.74 4.66
N ILE A 123 19.44 11.51 4.34
CA ILE A 123 18.69 10.34 4.76
C ILE A 123 18.66 9.37 3.57
N MET A 124 18.97 8.09 3.79
CA MET A 124 18.83 7.06 2.77
C MET A 124 17.81 6.02 3.20
N LEU A 125 16.78 5.83 2.40
CA LEU A 125 15.81 4.75 2.54
C LEU A 125 16.18 3.60 1.61
N SER A 126 16.54 2.45 2.17
CA SER A 126 16.72 1.19 1.45
C SER A 126 15.57 0.24 1.80
N MET A 127 14.74 -0.11 0.82
CA MET A 127 13.60 -1.00 0.98
C MET A 127 13.80 -2.25 0.14
N SER A 128 14.21 -3.35 0.74
CA SER A 128 14.28 -4.63 0.03
C SER A 128 13.34 -5.65 0.63
N GLY A 129 13.15 -6.78 -0.04
CA GLY A 129 12.25 -7.81 0.46
C GLY A 129 12.64 -8.35 1.84
N PHE A 130 13.95 -8.55 2.07
CA PHE A 130 14.47 -9.16 3.29
C PHE A 130 15.36 -8.22 4.13
N GLY A 131 15.44 -6.93 3.79
CA GLY A 131 16.38 -6.00 4.42
C GLY A 131 17.81 -6.13 3.86
N ARG A 132 18.71 -5.30 4.40
CA ARG A 132 20.12 -5.21 3.98
C ARG A 132 21.06 -6.03 4.88
N THR A 133 20.52 -6.68 5.90
CA THR A 133 21.23 -7.52 6.86
C THR A 133 20.65 -8.95 6.87
N GLY A 134 21.25 -9.84 7.65
CA GLY A 134 20.78 -11.20 7.78
C GLY A 134 21.13 -12.14 6.59
N PRO A 135 20.75 -13.42 6.71
CA PRO A 135 21.19 -14.48 5.77
C PRO A 135 20.56 -14.38 4.37
N TRP A 136 19.46 -13.61 4.23
CA TRP A 136 18.70 -13.50 2.98
C TRP A 136 18.78 -12.13 2.31
N LYS A 137 19.65 -11.25 2.78
CA LYS A 137 19.79 -9.87 2.30
C LYS A 137 20.01 -9.72 0.78
N ASP A 138 20.57 -10.73 0.13
CA ASP A 138 20.86 -10.72 -1.31
C ASP A 138 19.80 -11.47 -2.14
N ARG A 139 18.72 -11.98 -1.51
CA ARG A 139 17.66 -12.69 -2.22
C ARG A 139 16.74 -11.72 -2.95
N VAL A 140 16.40 -12.08 -4.18
CA VAL A 140 15.36 -11.40 -4.95
C VAL A 140 14.00 -11.90 -4.50
N SER A 141 13.04 -11.00 -4.38
CA SER A 141 11.67 -11.30 -3.94
C SER A 141 10.65 -10.38 -4.60
N TYR A 142 9.41 -10.81 -4.57
CA TYR A 142 8.25 -10.04 -5.02
C TYR A 142 7.16 -10.12 -3.95
N GLY A 143 6.19 -9.20 -3.99
CA GLY A 143 5.18 -9.04 -2.96
C GLY A 143 4.48 -10.34 -2.55
N GLN A 144 4.02 -11.16 -3.50
CA GLN A 144 3.34 -12.41 -3.19
C GLN A 144 4.25 -13.44 -2.51
N THR A 145 5.53 -13.50 -2.91
CA THR A 145 6.48 -14.40 -2.24
C THR A 145 6.80 -13.95 -0.82
N LEU A 146 6.87 -12.63 -0.58
CA LEU A 146 7.06 -12.09 0.78
C LEU A 146 5.86 -12.35 1.68
N GLN A 147 4.63 -12.28 1.16
CA GLN A 147 3.42 -12.68 1.88
C GLN A 147 3.49 -14.16 2.33
N ALA A 148 3.99 -15.03 1.46
CA ALA A 148 4.18 -16.45 1.82
C ALA A 148 5.26 -16.64 2.89
N TRP A 149 6.41 -15.97 2.74
CA TRP A 149 7.53 -16.04 3.69
C TRP A 149 7.22 -15.45 5.06
N SER A 150 6.37 -14.43 5.14
CA SER A 150 5.95 -13.83 6.41
C SER A 150 4.99 -14.68 7.22
N GLY A 151 4.46 -15.77 6.65
CA GLY A 151 3.41 -16.59 7.26
C GLY A 151 1.98 -16.15 6.92
N PHE A 152 1.80 -14.96 6.36
CA PHE A 152 0.49 -14.37 6.07
C PHE A 152 -0.37 -15.26 5.16
N THR A 153 0.22 -15.77 4.07
CA THR A 153 -0.49 -16.64 3.14
C THR A 153 -0.95 -17.96 3.78
N ASN A 154 -0.15 -18.51 4.73
CA ASN A 154 -0.55 -19.76 5.40
C ASN A 154 -1.80 -19.60 6.25
N LEU A 155 -2.01 -18.42 6.82
CA LEU A 155 -3.14 -18.13 7.69
C LEU A 155 -4.41 -17.70 6.94
N THR A 156 -4.30 -17.43 5.65
CA THR A 156 -5.41 -16.95 4.82
C THR A 156 -6.02 -18.11 4.04
N GLY A 157 -7.33 -18.27 4.11
CA GLY A 157 -8.10 -19.31 3.43
C GLY A 157 -8.93 -20.14 4.38
N PHE A 158 -9.66 -21.12 3.84
CA PHE A 158 -10.48 -22.04 4.60
C PHE A 158 -9.69 -23.27 5.05
N PRO A 159 -10.08 -23.96 6.14
CA PRO A 159 -9.35 -25.10 6.70
C PRO A 159 -9.02 -26.18 5.67
N ASP A 160 -9.99 -26.56 4.86
CA ASP A 160 -9.92 -27.66 3.90
C ASP A 160 -9.38 -27.26 2.52
N THR A 161 -8.90 -26.02 2.38
CA THR A 161 -8.37 -25.52 1.12
C THR A 161 -6.86 -25.29 1.21
N ARG A 162 -6.22 -25.15 0.03
CA ARG A 162 -4.83 -24.67 -0.03
C ARG A 162 -4.71 -23.25 0.54
N PRO A 163 -3.54 -22.87 1.10
CA PRO A 163 -3.28 -21.48 1.47
C PRO A 163 -3.54 -20.54 0.30
N SER A 164 -4.19 -19.43 0.56
CA SER A 164 -4.45 -18.41 -0.45
C SER A 164 -4.14 -17.03 0.12
N GLY A 165 -3.58 -16.16 -0.69
CA GLY A 165 -3.33 -14.77 -0.30
C GLY A 165 -4.22 -13.82 -1.08
N PRO A 166 -4.31 -12.55 -0.67
CA PRO A 166 -4.98 -11.52 -1.46
C PRO A 166 -4.30 -11.39 -2.84
N ALA A 167 -5.10 -11.05 -3.86
CA ALA A 167 -4.61 -10.92 -5.23
C ALA A 167 -3.62 -9.77 -5.44
N SER A 168 -3.58 -8.81 -4.52
CA SER A 168 -2.62 -7.68 -4.53
C SER A 168 -1.35 -8.00 -3.75
N ALA A 169 -0.27 -7.31 -4.08
CA ALA A 169 1.00 -7.38 -3.35
C ALA A 169 0.90 -6.60 -2.03
N TYR A 170 0.23 -7.18 -1.03
CA TYR A 170 -0.06 -6.53 0.25
C TYR A 170 1.21 -6.14 1.01
N SER A 171 2.27 -6.96 0.91
CA SER A 171 3.59 -6.65 1.49
C SER A 171 4.22 -5.37 0.92
N ASP A 172 3.97 -5.08 -0.36
CA ASP A 172 4.46 -3.86 -0.98
C ASP A 172 3.76 -2.62 -0.40
N ALA A 173 2.44 -2.68 -0.21
CA ALA A 173 1.68 -1.59 0.39
C ALA A 173 2.10 -1.34 1.85
N VAL A 174 2.18 -2.40 2.66
CA VAL A 174 2.60 -2.30 4.07
C VAL A 174 4.04 -1.84 4.18
N GLY A 175 4.95 -2.40 3.36
CA GLY A 175 6.34 -1.96 3.29
C GLY A 175 6.48 -0.50 2.87
N GLY A 176 5.67 -0.05 1.90
CA GLY A 176 5.62 1.34 1.46
C GLY A 176 5.23 2.30 2.58
N MET A 177 4.20 1.97 3.34
CA MET A 177 3.80 2.75 4.52
C MET A 177 4.88 2.77 5.59
N ALA A 178 5.51 1.63 5.89
CA ALA A 178 6.61 1.55 6.85
C ALA A 178 7.82 2.39 6.40
N GLY A 179 8.17 2.37 5.12
CA GLY A 179 9.23 3.18 4.54
C GLY A 179 8.96 4.68 4.66
N ALA A 180 7.75 5.13 4.30
CA ALA A 180 7.36 6.53 4.45
C ALA A 180 7.41 6.97 5.93
N GLN A 181 6.86 6.16 6.84
CA GLN A 181 6.91 6.42 8.27
C GLN A 181 8.36 6.56 8.79
N ALA A 182 9.24 5.66 8.39
CA ALA A 182 10.64 5.70 8.79
C ALA A 182 11.37 6.96 8.26
N VAL A 183 11.07 7.40 7.04
CA VAL A 183 11.60 8.66 6.49
C VAL A 183 11.11 9.86 7.30
N LEU A 184 9.82 9.91 7.67
CA LEU A 184 9.28 10.99 8.51
C LEU A 184 9.97 11.04 9.88
N LEU A 185 10.20 9.90 10.53
CA LEU A 185 10.94 9.82 11.78
C LEU A 185 12.39 10.30 11.63
N ALA A 186 13.05 9.92 10.52
CA ALA A 186 14.41 10.36 10.23
C ALA A 186 14.49 11.87 9.95
N LEU A 187 13.49 12.46 9.27
CA LEU A 187 13.39 13.91 9.06
C LEU A 187 13.19 14.66 10.38
N ILE A 188 12.35 14.17 11.28
CA ILE A 188 12.17 14.72 12.63
C ILE A 188 13.49 14.66 13.40
N GLN A 189 14.16 13.51 13.41
CA GLN A 189 15.46 13.33 14.05
C GLN A 189 16.51 14.29 13.48
N ARG A 190 16.56 14.43 12.14
CA ARG A 190 17.48 15.35 11.48
C ARG A 190 17.21 16.80 11.87
N ALA A 191 15.94 17.21 11.97
CA ALA A 191 15.59 18.57 12.40
C ALA A 191 16.10 18.90 13.83
N HIS A 192 16.19 17.92 14.71
CA HIS A 192 16.72 18.10 16.07
C HIS A 192 18.24 18.00 16.17
N THR A 193 18.88 17.18 15.34
CA THR A 193 20.30 16.81 15.51
C THR A 193 21.21 17.32 14.40
N GLY A 194 20.66 17.77 13.28
CA GLY A 194 21.41 18.09 12.08
C GLY A 194 22.03 16.88 11.36
N ARG A 195 21.67 15.64 11.77
CA ARG A 195 22.27 14.41 11.24
C ARG A 195 21.26 13.59 10.46
N GLY A 196 21.66 13.16 9.27
CA GLY A 196 20.95 12.13 8.51
C GLY A 196 21.26 10.72 9.01
N GLN A 197 20.58 9.73 8.42
CA GLN A 197 20.76 8.32 8.76
C GLN A 197 20.38 7.41 7.60
N TRP A 198 20.88 6.18 7.67
CA TRP A 198 20.44 5.10 6.81
C TRP A 198 19.28 4.35 7.43
N ILE A 199 18.25 4.13 6.64
CA ILE A 199 17.04 3.38 7.00
C ILE A 199 17.06 2.08 6.20
N ASP A 200 17.02 0.95 6.88
CA ASP A 200 16.90 -0.38 6.30
C ASP A 200 15.52 -0.95 6.59
N VAL A 201 14.69 -1.10 5.57
CA VAL A 201 13.32 -1.65 5.68
C VAL A 201 13.26 -3.00 5.00
N SER A 202 12.89 -4.02 5.77
CA SER A 202 12.52 -5.34 5.28
C SER A 202 11.00 -5.41 5.06
N GLN A 203 10.55 -5.62 3.83
CA GLN A 203 9.12 -5.77 3.54
C GLN A 203 8.55 -7.04 4.18
N MET A 204 9.34 -8.12 4.27
CA MET A 204 8.93 -9.35 4.97
C MET A 204 8.67 -9.07 6.45
N GLU A 205 9.57 -8.34 7.13
CA GLU A 205 9.40 -7.98 8.54
C GLU A 205 8.20 -7.06 8.74
N SER A 206 7.99 -6.10 7.83
CA SER A 206 6.81 -5.24 7.85
C SER A 206 5.50 -6.04 7.81
N MET A 207 5.46 -7.12 7.00
CA MET A 207 4.32 -8.04 6.99
C MET A 207 4.25 -8.88 8.27
N SER A 208 5.38 -9.37 8.77
CA SER A 208 5.42 -10.22 9.96
C SER A 208 4.93 -9.48 11.22
N THR A 209 5.09 -8.14 11.28
CA THR A 209 4.57 -7.35 12.41
C THR A 209 3.04 -7.41 12.52
N LEU A 210 2.32 -7.62 11.42
CA LEU A 210 0.87 -7.81 11.43
C LEU A 210 0.45 -9.13 12.11
N LEU A 211 1.37 -10.09 12.20
CA LEU A 211 1.15 -11.40 12.79
C LEU A 211 1.63 -11.51 14.24
N GLY A 212 1.98 -10.38 14.87
CA GLY A 212 2.44 -10.35 16.26
C GLY A 212 1.56 -11.11 17.26
N PRO A 213 0.22 -10.95 17.23
CA PRO A 213 -0.68 -11.72 18.10
C PRO A 213 -0.54 -13.23 17.97
N LEU A 214 -0.29 -13.76 16.77
CA LEU A 214 -0.11 -15.20 16.52
C LEU A 214 1.20 -15.72 17.08
N ALA A 215 2.27 -14.93 17.00
CA ALA A 215 3.54 -15.25 17.61
C ALA A 215 3.42 -15.31 19.14
N LEU A 216 2.63 -14.41 19.74
CA LEU A 216 2.30 -14.44 21.16
C LEU A 216 1.46 -15.67 21.52
N GLU A 217 0.44 -16.01 20.72
CA GLU A 217 -0.38 -17.19 20.92
C GLU A 217 0.46 -18.47 20.97
N LEU A 218 1.38 -18.61 20.02
CA LEU A 218 2.32 -19.73 20.03
C LEU A 218 3.26 -19.71 21.26
N SER A 219 3.79 -18.55 21.62
CA SER A 219 4.80 -18.46 22.70
C SER A 219 4.19 -18.64 24.09
N VAL A 220 3.00 -18.09 24.33
CA VAL A 220 2.31 -18.10 25.64
C VAL A 220 1.44 -19.34 25.80
N ASN A 221 0.54 -19.56 24.85
CA ASN A 221 -0.48 -20.61 24.93
C ASN A 221 -0.07 -21.92 24.28
N LYS A 222 1.09 -21.96 23.59
CA LYS A 222 1.60 -23.10 22.81
C LYS A 222 0.63 -23.55 21.71
N ASN A 223 -0.22 -22.66 21.23
CA ASN A 223 -1.20 -22.89 20.20
C ASN A 223 -0.65 -22.41 18.85
N ASP A 224 -0.52 -23.35 17.90
CA ASP A 224 -0.16 -23.06 16.51
C ASP A 224 -1.43 -22.77 15.70
N VAL A 225 -1.73 -21.47 15.54
CA VAL A 225 -2.96 -21.01 14.89
C VAL A 225 -3.00 -21.44 13.44
N GLN A 226 -4.09 -22.08 13.05
CA GLN A 226 -4.33 -22.54 11.68
C GLN A 226 -5.36 -21.65 10.96
N ARG A 227 -5.52 -21.86 9.66
CA ARG A 227 -6.57 -21.19 8.87
C ARG A 227 -7.96 -21.54 9.40
N THR A 228 -8.77 -20.52 9.59
CA THR A 228 -10.15 -20.66 10.11
C THR A 228 -11.22 -20.15 9.15
N GLY A 229 -10.84 -19.77 7.92
CA GLY A 229 -11.75 -19.10 7.00
C GLY A 229 -12.22 -17.76 7.58
N ASN A 230 -13.53 -17.59 7.64
CA ASN A 230 -14.14 -16.39 8.23
C ASN A 230 -14.39 -16.51 9.74
N ARG A 231 -14.06 -17.63 10.38
CA ARG A 231 -14.29 -17.82 11.81
C ARG A 231 -13.17 -17.20 12.65
N GLN A 232 -13.54 -16.67 13.80
CA GLN A 232 -12.55 -16.16 14.75
C GLN A 232 -11.87 -17.30 15.51
N PRO A 233 -10.52 -17.28 15.66
CA PRO A 233 -9.78 -18.39 16.30
C PRO A 233 -10.12 -18.65 17.76
N HIS A 234 -10.66 -17.67 18.49
CA HIS A 234 -10.86 -17.71 19.94
C HIS A 234 -12.33 -17.52 20.35
N GLY A 235 -13.26 -18.15 19.65
CA GLY A 235 -14.65 -18.14 20.07
C GLY A 235 -15.32 -16.79 19.97
N GLY A 236 -15.08 -16.07 18.88
CA GLY A 236 -15.93 -14.96 18.49
C GLY A 236 -17.39 -15.39 18.36
N GLY A 237 -18.30 -14.49 18.08
CA GLY A 237 -19.71 -14.86 17.91
C GLY A 237 -20.00 -15.75 16.71
N ALA A 238 -21.24 -16.19 16.61
CA ALA A 238 -21.81 -16.87 15.46
C ALA A 238 -23.25 -16.39 15.25
N PRO A 239 -23.68 -16.11 13.98
CA PRO A 239 -22.91 -16.24 12.74
C PRO A 239 -21.74 -15.25 12.63
N HIS A 240 -20.66 -15.66 11.93
CA HIS A 240 -19.53 -14.82 11.60
C HIS A 240 -18.98 -15.25 10.23
N GLY A 241 -19.37 -14.57 9.19
CA GLY A 241 -19.03 -14.99 7.84
C GLY A 241 -19.38 -13.98 6.75
N ALA A 242 -19.10 -14.37 5.52
CA ALA A 242 -19.60 -13.71 4.32
C ALA A 242 -20.56 -14.66 3.61
N TYR A 243 -21.77 -14.20 3.35
CA TYR A 243 -22.90 -14.98 2.84
C TYR A 243 -23.34 -14.45 1.49
N ARG A 244 -23.67 -15.35 0.58
CA ARG A 244 -24.17 -14.98 -0.75
C ARG A 244 -25.50 -14.25 -0.65
N CYS A 245 -25.65 -13.22 -1.48
CA CYS A 245 -26.87 -12.48 -1.65
C CYS A 245 -27.44 -12.65 -3.06
N GLN A 246 -28.60 -12.07 -3.32
CA GLN A 246 -29.20 -12.02 -4.64
C GLN A 246 -28.28 -11.31 -5.64
N GLY A 247 -28.12 -11.86 -6.83
CA GLY A 247 -27.27 -11.33 -7.90
C GLY A 247 -26.04 -12.19 -8.17
N ASP A 248 -25.19 -11.73 -9.09
CA ASP A 248 -23.95 -12.40 -9.44
C ASP A 248 -22.81 -11.89 -8.57
N ASP A 249 -22.13 -12.80 -7.87
CA ASP A 249 -21.00 -12.53 -6.97
C ASP A 249 -21.25 -11.39 -5.96
N ARG A 250 -22.48 -11.36 -5.38
CA ARG A 250 -22.85 -10.41 -4.32
C ARG A 250 -22.81 -11.10 -2.96
N TRP A 251 -22.19 -10.46 -1.97
CA TRP A 251 -21.94 -11.03 -0.65
C TRP A 251 -22.18 -9.98 0.44
N LEU A 252 -22.64 -10.47 1.58
CA LEU A 252 -22.83 -9.70 2.79
C LEU A 252 -22.04 -10.32 3.94
N ALA A 253 -21.12 -9.57 4.54
CA ALA A 253 -20.47 -9.96 5.77
C ALA A 253 -21.40 -9.68 6.95
N ILE A 254 -21.57 -10.66 7.85
CA ILE A 254 -22.41 -10.56 9.05
C ILE A 254 -21.61 -11.07 10.24
N THR A 255 -21.69 -10.36 11.37
CA THR A 255 -21.10 -10.79 12.63
C THR A 255 -22.06 -10.56 13.79
N VAL A 256 -22.29 -11.61 14.58
CA VAL A 256 -23.08 -11.61 15.81
C VAL A 256 -22.15 -12.01 16.95
N PHE A 257 -21.82 -11.08 17.84
CA PHE A 257 -20.81 -11.30 18.88
C PHE A 257 -21.36 -11.92 20.18
N ASN A 258 -22.61 -11.61 20.53
CA ASN A 258 -23.18 -11.93 21.81
C ASN A 258 -24.68 -12.27 21.67
N SER A 259 -25.37 -12.49 22.78
CA SER A 259 -26.82 -12.84 22.79
C SER A 259 -27.71 -11.65 22.43
N GLU A 260 -27.32 -10.43 22.80
CA GLU A 260 -28.08 -9.22 22.46
C GLU A 260 -28.07 -8.98 20.94
N ASP A 261 -26.90 -9.14 20.32
CA ASP A 261 -26.79 -9.07 18.87
C ASP A 261 -27.60 -10.20 18.19
N TRP A 262 -27.63 -11.39 18.80
CA TRP A 262 -28.42 -12.50 18.28
C TRP A 262 -29.91 -12.21 18.30
N ASP A 263 -30.44 -11.71 19.41
CA ASP A 263 -31.85 -11.36 19.52
C ASP A 263 -32.22 -10.27 18.49
N ALA A 264 -31.37 -9.27 18.32
CA ALA A 264 -31.56 -8.24 17.32
C ALA A 264 -31.50 -8.79 15.89
N PHE A 265 -30.57 -9.70 15.62
CA PHE A 265 -30.42 -10.39 14.34
C PHE A 265 -31.71 -11.21 14.03
N VAL A 266 -32.16 -12.05 14.96
CA VAL A 266 -33.37 -12.87 14.80
C VAL A 266 -34.60 -12.00 14.51
N LEU A 267 -34.73 -10.89 15.24
CA LEU A 267 -35.85 -9.95 15.03
C LEU A 267 -35.76 -9.31 13.63
N ALA A 268 -34.59 -8.89 13.19
CA ALA A 268 -34.39 -8.30 11.87
C ALA A 268 -34.72 -9.26 10.73
N LEU A 269 -34.49 -10.56 10.93
CA LEU A 269 -34.84 -11.61 9.96
C LEU A 269 -36.34 -11.94 9.95
N GLY A 270 -37.16 -11.34 10.82
CA GLY A 270 -38.56 -11.65 10.96
C GLY A 270 -38.84 -12.91 11.81
N SER A 271 -37.93 -13.26 12.71
CA SER A 271 -38.05 -14.39 13.66
C SER A 271 -38.33 -15.74 13.00
N PRO A 272 -37.49 -16.18 12.05
CA PRO A 272 -37.69 -17.46 11.39
C PRO A 272 -37.59 -18.60 12.39
N SER A 273 -38.41 -19.66 12.19
CA SER A 273 -38.56 -20.77 13.15
C SER A 273 -37.22 -21.45 13.50
N TRP A 274 -36.31 -21.57 12.54
CA TRP A 274 -34.98 -22.16 12.78
C TRP A 274 -34.12 -21.34 13.77
N ALA A 275 -34.28 -20.03 13.79
CA ALA A 275 -33.49 -19.16 14.68
C ALA A 275 -33.96 -19.25 16.14
N LEU A 276 -35.16 -19.76 16.38
CA LEU A 276 -35.74 -19.95 17.71
C LEU A 276 -35.43 -21.34 18.29
N GLU A 277 -34.73 -22.20 17.57
CA GLU A 277 -34.38 -23.54 18.04
C GLU A 277 -33.38 -23.47 19.22
N PRO A 278 -33.55 -24.36 20.25
CA PRO A 278 -32.67 -24.35 21.43
C PRO A 278 -31.19 -24.45 21.16
N ARG A 279 -30.78 -25.08 20.04
CA ARG A 279 -29.37 -25.22 19.62
C ARG A 279 -28.74 -23.91 19.19
N PHE A 280 -29.50 -22.84 19.02
CA PHE A 280 -28.97 -21.49 18.69
C PHE A 280 -29.18 -20.48 19.82
N ALA A 281 -29.66 -20.92 20.99
CA ALA A 281 -30.06 -20.05 22.08
C ALA A 281 -28.85 -19.35 22.76
N THR A 282 -27.68 -20.01 22.85
CA THR A 282 -26.49 -19.42 23.46
C THR A 282 -25.34 -19.27 22.44
N THR A 283 -24.41 -18.37 22.74
CA THR A 283 -23.23 -18.15 21.87
C THR A 283 -22.41 -19.43 21.71
N GLU A 284 -22.20 -20.17 22.78
CA GLU A 284 -21.47 -21.44 22.80
C GLU A 284 -22.14 -22.46 21.89
N SER A 285 -23.45 -22.61 22.03
CA SER A 285 -24.25 -23.55 21.24
C SER A 285 -24.27 -23.15 19.75
N ARG A 286 -24.36 -21.85 19.44
CA ARG A 286 -24.24 -21.37 18.05
C ARG A 286 -22.86 -21.66 17.45
N LEU A 287 -21.78 -21.55 18.21
CA LEU A 287 -20.44 -21.91 17.77
C LEU A 287 -20.29 -23.40 17.50
N GLU A 288 -20.88 -24.27 18.32
CA GLU A 288 -20.91 -25.72 18.11
C GLU A 288 -21.67 -26.12 16.83
N HIS A 289 -22.72 -25.37 16.48
CA HIS A 289 -23.56 -25.60 15.31
C HIS A 289 -23.33 -24.61 14.18
N ALA A 290 -22.15 -23.97 14.15
CA ALA A 290 -21.89 -22.84 13.28
C ALA A 290 -22.00 -23.19 11.77
N ASP A 291 -21.63 -24.41 11.34
CA ASP A 291 -21.75 -24.83 9.93
C ASP A 291 -23.20 -24.98 9.47
N GLU A 292 -24.09 -25.39 10.38
CA GLU A 292 -25.53 -25.44 10.10
C GLU A 292 -26.14 -24.06 10.10
N LEU A 293 -25.73 -23.23 11.07
CA LEU A 293 -26.19 -21.85 11.19
C LEU A 293 -25.82 -21.05 9.94
N ASP A 294 -24.59 -21.18 9.45
CA ASP A 294 -24.13 -20.50 8.24
C ASP A 294 -25.01 -20.84 7.02
N LYS A 295 -25.41 -22.10 6.87
CA LYS A 295 -26.31 -22.52 5.78
C LYS A 295 -27.71 -21.90 5.89
N LEU A 296 -28.22 -21.78 7.11
CA LEU A 296 -29.53 -21.18 7.36
C LEU A 296 -29.51 -19.67 7.12
N VAL A 297 -28.43 -19.01 7.55
CA VAL A 297 -28.19 -17.59 7.28
C VAL A 297 -28.02 -17.35 5.79
N GLU A 298 -27.22 -18.18 5.09
CA GLU A 298 -27.06 -18.06 3.63
C GLU A 298 -28.39 -18.29 2.90
N GLY A 299 -29.24 -19.22 3.37
CA GLY A 299 -30.57 -19.40 2.81
C GLY A 299 -31.42 -18.13 2.86
N TRP A 300 -31.32 -17.36 3.95
CA TRP A 300 -32.02 -16.08 4.07
C TRP A 300 -31.37 -15.01 3.19
N THR A 301 -30.03 -14.87 3.21
CA THR A 301 -29.33 -13.82 2.45
C THR A 301 -29.43 -14.00 0.94
N LEU A 302 -29.55 -15.22 0.42
CA LEU A 302 -29.74 -15.50 -1.00
C LEU A 302 -31.02 -14.87 -1.58
N GLU A 303 -32.01 -14.61 -0.75
CA GLU A 303 -33.27 -13.97 -1.11
C GLU A 303 -33.20 -12.42 -0.98
N GLN A 304 -32.10 -11.88 -0.46
CA GLN A 304 -31.96 -10.46 -0.15
C GLN A 304 -31.04 -9.73 -1.13
N ASN A 305 -31.35 -8.46 -1.41
CA ASN A 305 -30.39 -7.51 -1.94
C ASN A 305 -29.35 -7.20 -0.84
N ALA A 306 -28.06 -7.22 -1.19
CA ALA A 306 -26.97 -7.07 -0.20
C ALA A 306 -27.00 -5.73 0.54
N GLU A 307 -27.27 -4.64 -0.17
CA GLU A 307 -27.33 -3.28 0.38
C GLU A 307 -28.55 -3.09 1.29
N GLU A 308 -29.71 -3.60 0.89
CA GLU A 308 -30.93 -3.53 1.69
C GLU A 308 -30.81 -4.38 2.97
N ALA A 309 -30.26 -5.59 2.87
CA ALA A 309 -29.99 -6.45 4.02
C ALA A 309 -28.96 -5.84 4.97
N MET A 310 -27.91 -5.23 4.45
CA MET A 310 -26.94 -4.49 5.25
C MET A 310 -27.64 -3.39 6.08
N HIS A 311 -28.43 -2.57 5.44
CA HIS A 311 -29.14 -1.47 6.11
C HIS A 311 -30.16 -1.98 7.15
N LEU A 312 -30.87 -3.05 6.83
CA LEU A 312 -31.80 -3.69 7.76
C LEU A 312 -31.09 -4.16 9.03
N LEU A 313 -29.99 -4.89 8.88
CA LEU A 313 -29.21 -5.43 9.99
C LEU A 313 -28.55 -4.32 10.81
N GLN A 314 -27.95 -3.32 10.15
CA GLN A 314 -27.34 -2.18 10.82
C GLN A 314 -28.34 -1.34 11.61
N ALA A 315 -29.57 -1.17 11.08
CA ALA A 315 -30.64 -0.46 11.78
C ALA A 315 -31.08 -1.21 13.05
N ALA A 316 -30.94 -2.53 13.08
CA ALA A 316 -31.17 -3.37 14.26
C ALA A 316 -29.95 -3.41 15.21
N GLY A 317 -28.83 -2.79 14.88
CA GLY A 317 -27.59 -2.81 15.69
C GLY A 317 -26.66 -3.99 15.41
N VAL A 318 -26.96 -4.82 14.41
CA VAL A 318 -26.13 -5.96 14.02
C VAL A 318 -25.02 -5.53 13.08
N ALA A 319 -23.79 -5.98 13.33
CA ALA A 319 -22.66 -5.70 12.47
C ALA A 319 -22.79 -6.43 11.12
N ALA A 320 -23.02 -5.65 10.06
CA ALA A 320 -23.12 -6.15 8.70
C ALA A 320 -22.48 -5.17 7.71
N GLY A 321 -21.95 -5.70 6.60
CA GLY A 321 -21.33 -4.89 5.55
C GLY A 321 -21.30 -5.62 4.21
N VAL A 322 -21.64 -4.91 3.12
CA VAL A 322 -21.51 -5.46 1.77
C VAL A 322 -20.04 -5.72 1.45
N VAL A 323 -19.74 -6.88 0.89
CA VAL A 323 -18.41 -7.15 0.31
C VAL A 323 -18.32 -6.41 -1.03
N GLN A 324 -17.72 -5.24 -0.98
CA GLN A 324 -17.66 -4.32 -2.12
C GLN A 324 -16.67 -4.78 -3.19
N THR A 325 -17.03 -4.59 -4.44
CA THR A 325 -16.11 -4.64 -5.58
C THR A 325 -15.34 -3.32 -5.71
N GLY A 326 -14.27 -3.30 -6.51
CA GLY A 326 -13.58 -2.04 -6.85
C GLY A 326 -14.50 -0.99 -7.49
N LYS A 327 -15.50 -1.44 -8.27
CA LYS A 327 -16.53 -0.57 -8.85
C LYS A 327 -17.44 0.03 -7.79
N ASP A 328 -17.88 -0.78 -6.83
CA ASP A 328 -18.74 -0.28 -5.73
C ASP A 328 -18.00 0.80 -4.94
N MET A 329 -16.73 0.58 -4.57
CA MET A 329 -15.92 1.57 -3.86
C MET A 329 -15.76 2.88 -4.64
N ALA A 330 -15.47 2.78 -5.95
CA ALA A 330 -15.14 3.97 -6.74
C ALA A 330 -16.38 4.77 -7.17
N GLU A 331 -17.51 4.09 -7.47
CA GLU A 331 -18.68 4.70 -8.09
C GLU A 331 -19.89 4.80 -7.17
N ASN A 332 -20.07 3.86 -6.25
CA ASN A 332 -21.33 3.69 -5.53
C ASN A 332 -21.23 4.02 -4.03
N ASP A 333 -20.05 3.89 -3.40
CA ASP A 333 -19.91 4.09 -1.96
C ASP A 333 -20.09 5.57 -1.57
N PRO A 334 -21.17 5.94 -0.85
CA PRO A 334 -21.43 7.33 -0.47
C PRO A 334 -20.42 7.85 0.56
N HIS A 335 -19.87 6.98 1.42
CA HIS A 335 -18.89 7.35 2.43
C HIS A 335 -17.54 7.68 1.80
N LEU A 336 -17.03 6.82 0.91
CA LEU A 336 -15.76 7.06 0.20
C LEU A 336 -15.86 8.30 -0.70
N ARG A 337 -17.03 8.54 -1.30
CA ARG A 337 -17.30 9.76 -2.08
C ARG A 337 -17.25 11.02 -1.20
N GLU A 338 -17.94 11.02 -0.07
CA GLU A 338 -17.93 12.16 0.88
C GLU A 338 -16.52 12.36 1.50
N ARG A 339 -15.81 11.28 1.75
CA ARG A 339 -14.41 11.33 2.18
C ARG A 339 -13.47 11.86 1.11
N GLY A 340 -13.85 11.77 -0.18
CA GLY A 340 -13.06 12.22 -1.33
C GLY A 340 -11.76 11.43 -1.49
N ILE A 341 -11.80 10.11 -1.24
CA ILE A 341 -10.61 9.25 -1.34
C ILE A 341 -10.15 9.10 -2.78
N PHE A 342 -11.08 9.03 -3.73
CA PHE A 342 -10.79 8.96 -5.15
C PHE A 342 -10.87 10.35 -5.77
N GLN A 343 -9.81 10.75 -6.47
CA GLN A 343 -9.70 12.04 -7.14
C GLN A 343 -9.47 11.83 -8.64
N GLN A 344 -10.01 12.75 -9.43
CA GLN A 344 -9.72 12.82 -10.86
C GLN A 344 -8.58 13.81 -11.07
N VAL A 345 -7.46 13.34 -11.58
CA VAL A 345 -6.31 14.19 -11.92
C VAL A 345 -5.91 13.98 -13.38
N PRO A 346 -5.47 15.02 -14.08
CA PRO A 346 -5.01 14.88 -15.44
C PRO A 346 -3.65 14.15 -15.47
N ASP A 347 -3.50 13.25 -16.44
CA ASP A 347 -2.17 12.76 -16.83
C ASP A 347 -1.47 13.78 -17.76
N ALA A 348 -0.29 13.45 -18.25
CA ALA A 348 0.49 14.32 -19.14
C ALA A 348 -0.23 14.62 -20.46
N ALA A 349 -1.13 13.74 -20.93
CA ALA A 349 -1.94 13.97 -22.12
C ALA A 349 -3.24 14.74 -21.82
N GLY A 350 -3.49 15.11 -20.56
CA GLY A 350 -4.71 15.79 -20.12
C GLY A 350 -5.90 14.86 -19.89
N VAL A 351 -5.70 13.53 -19.95
CA VAL A 351 -6.75 12.55 -19.68
C VAL A 351 -6.92 12.39 -18.17
N LEU A 352 -8.16 12.51 -17.70
CA LEU A 352 -8.46 12.36 -16.28
C LEU A 352 -8.30 10.89 -15.85
N GLN A 353 -7.46 10.70 -14.83
CA GLN A 353 -7.21 9.41 -14.20
C GLN A 353 -7.75 9.42 -12.77
N THR A 354 -8.40 8.34 -12.37
CA THR A 354 -8.83 8.15 -10.98
C THR A 354 -7.65 7.65 -10.16
N ILE A 355 -7.28 8.42 -9.14
CA ILE A 355 -6.22 8.06 -8.20
C ILE A 355 -6.71 8.15 -6.77
N GLU A 356 -6.09 7.39 -5.89
CA GLU A 356 -6.33 7.46 -4.45
C GLU A 356 -5.53 8.62 -3.85
N ARG A 357 -6.10 9.30 -2.88
CA ARG A 357 -5.38 10.22 -1.99
C ARG A 357 -5.02 9.53 -0.68
N ALA A 358 -4.19 10.19 0.13
CA ALA A 358 -3.91 9.72 1.48
C ALA A 358 -5.22 9.51 2.28
N PRO A 359 -5.37 8.39 3.03
CA PRO A 359 -6.61 8.05 3.72
C PRO A 359 -6.88 8.92 4.96
N TYR A 360 -5.99 9.81 5.32
CA TYR A 360 -6.12 10.76 6.42
C TYR A 360 -6.32 12.19 5.92
N LYS A 361 -6.95 13.01 6.74
CA LYS A 361 -7.14 14.46 6.51
C LYS A 361 -6.46 15.23 7.63
N LEU A 362 -5.41 15.96 7.31
CA LEU A 362 -4.78 16.88 8.24
C LEU A 362 -5.51 18.24 8.18
N SER A 363 -5.94 18.77 9.33
CA SER A 363 -6.77 19.96 9.37
C SER A 363 -6.10 21.25 8.88
N ARG A 364 -4.77 21.27 8.82
CA ARG A 364 -3.98 22.47 8.41
C ARG A 364 -3.14 22.24 7.16
N THR A 365 -2.73 21.00 6.89
CA THR A 365 -1.78 20.62 5.83
C THR A 365 -2.31 19.41 5.08
N SER A 366 -3.58 19.46 4.65
CA SER A 366 -4.16 18.36 3.87
C SER A 366 -3.37 18.21 2.58
N GLY A 367 -2.78 17.03 2.39
CA GLY A 367 -2.08 16.69 1.16
C GLY A 367 -3.03 16.72 -0.04
N GLU A 368 -2.54 17.21 -1.17
CA GLU A 368 -3.29 17.26 -2.43
C GLU A 368 -2.45 16.60 -3.52
N VAL A 369 -3.12 15.85 -4.37
CA VAL A 369 -2.52 15.32 -5.59
C VAL A 369 -3.03 16.17 -6.75
N THR A 370 -2.13 16.91 -7.37
CA THR A 370 -2.49 17.85 -8.44
C THR A 370 -2.32 17.27 -9.84
N ASN A 371 -1.40 16.32 -10.00
CA ASN A 371 -1.05 15.74 -11.28
C ASN A 371 -0.96 14.21 -11.21
N GLY A 372 -1.22 13.54 -12.31
CA GLY A 372 -0.93 12.12 -12.49
C GLY A 372 0.58 11.81 -12.45
N ALA A 373 0.94 10.58 -12.79
CA ALA A 373 2.35 10.24 -12.93
C ALA A 373 2.96 10.99 -14.12
N PRO A 374 4.22 11.45 -14.01
CA PRO A 374 4.92 12.07 -15.12
C PRO A 374 5.17 11.07 -16.25
N GLU A 375 5.31 11.54 -17.47
CA GLU A 375 5.91 10.75 -18.54
C GLU A 375 7.39 10.54 -18.29
N PHE A 376 7.97 9.54 -18.95
CA PHE A 376 9.37 9.20 -18.84
C PHE A 376 10.28 10.39 -19.22
N GLY A 377 11.08 10.87 -18.27
CA GLY A 377 12.01 11.97 -18.47
C GLY A 377 11.37 13.34 -18.74
N ALA A 378 10.05 13.49 -18.48
CA ALA A 378 9.33 14.71 -18.85
C ALA A 378 9.82 15.98 -18.15
N ASP A 379 10.42 15.84 -16.97
CA ASP A 379 10.85 16.97 -16.16
C ASP A 379 12.37 17.23 -16.23
N GLN A 380 13.02 16.79 -17.30
CA GLN A 380 14.46 16.91 -17.48
C GLN A 380 14.93 18.37 -17.39
N ASP A 381 14.25 19.30 -18.08
CA ASP A 381 14.57 20.71 -18.05
C ASP A 381 14.40 21.34 -16.66
N LEU A 382 13.30 21.04 -15.97
CA LEU A 382 13.08 21.48 -14.58
C LEU A 382 14.23 21.03 -13.68
N VAL A 383 14.60 19.74 -13.77
CA VAL A 383 15.62 19.17 -12.87
C VAL A 383 17.02 19.66 -13.21
N LEU A 384 17.39 19.71 -14.49
CA LEU A 384 18.73 20.08 -14.91
C LEU A 384 18.98 21.58 -14.83
N ARG A 385 18.04 22.39 -15.35
CA ARG A 385 18.21 23.85 -15.44
C ARG A 385 17.85 24.55 -14.14
N GLU A 386 16.65 24.29 -13.62
CA GLU A 386 16.17 25.06 -12.47
C GLU A 386 16.73 24.56 -11.13
N ILE A 387 16.95 23.23 -10.98
CA ILE A 387 17.47 22.67 -9.73
C ILE A 387 19.00 22.60 -9.71
N LEU A 388 19.62 22.13 -10.79
CA LEU A 388 21.08 21.95 -10.86
C LEU A 388 21.83 23.09 -11.53
N GLY A 389 21.14 24.01 -12.21
CA GLY A 389 21.78 25.18 -12.88
C GLY A 389 22.59 24.80 -14.13
N VAL A 390 22.24 23.67 -14.77
CA VAL A 390 22.93 23.20 -16.00
C VAL A 390 22.58 24.14 -17.16
N ASP A 391 23.58 24.62 -17.87
CA ASP A 391 23.40 25.43 -19.08
C ASP A 391 23.30 24.57 -20.36
N ASP A 392 23.13 25.24 -21.51
CA ASP A 392 22.94 24.54 -22.79
C ASP A 392 24.17 23.79 -23.25
N GLU A 393 25.38 24.32 -22.96
CA GLU A 393 26.66 23.71 -23.35
C GLU A 393 26.90 22.42 -22.55
N GLU A 394 26.71 22.49 -21.22
CA GLU A 394 26.83 21.34 -20.33
C GLU A 394 25.76 20.28 -20.65
N LEU A 395 24.52 20.68 -20.98
CA LEU A 395 23.44 19.75 -21.36
C LEU A 395 23.80 18.99 -22.66
N ALA A 396 24.37 19.68 -23.64
CA ALA A 396 24.84 19.06 -24.87
C ALA A 396 25.98 18.06 -24.62
N GLU A 397 26.94 18.41 -23.75
CA GLU A 397 28.02 17.51 -23.34
C GLU A 397 27.47 16.25 -22.63
N MET A 398 26.52 16.41 -21.71
CA MET A 398 25.88 15.31 -21.05
C MET A 398 25.16 14.37 -22.03
N ALA A 399 24.45 14.91 -23.02
CA ALA A 399 23.78 14.14 -24.06
C ALA A 399 24.78 13.32 -24.89
N ILE A 400 25.89 13.96 -25.31
CA ILE A 400 26.99 13.31 -26.06
C ILE A 400 27.64 12.20 -25.21
N ALA A 401 27.80 12.41 -23.91
CA ALA A 401 28.34 11.43 -22.98
C ALA A 401 27.42 10.25 -22.67
N GLY A 402 26.18 10.25 -23.21
CA GLY A 402 25.17 9.20 -22.96
C GLY A 402 24.67 9.20 -21.52
N THR A 403 24.53 10.38 -20.91
CA THR A 403 24.04 10.56 -19.54
C THR A 403 22.58 10.11 -19.40
N PHE A 404 21.81 10.28 -20.45
CA PHE A 404 20.38 9.98 -20.49
C PHE A 404 20.10 8.66 -21.23
N ASP A 405 18.97 8.03 -20.93
CA ASP A 405 18.47 6.81 -21.60
C ASP A 405 17.52 7.13 -22.77
#